data_dec9544dc3e98d6d5fb1f65daf302c4b
#
_entry.id   dec9544dc3e98d6d5fb1f65daf302c4b
#
_cell.length_a   1.000
_cell.length_b   1.000
_cell.length_c   1.000
_cell.angle_alpha   90.00
_cell.angle_beta   90.00
_cell.angle_gamma   90.00
#
_symmetry.space_group_name_H-M   'P 1'
#
loop_
_entity.id
_entity.type
_entity.pdbx_description
1 polymer ?
#
loop_
_entity_poly.entity_id
_entity_poly.type
_entity_poly.pdbx_seq_one_letter_code
_entity_poly.pdbx_strand_id
1 'polypeptide(L)'
;ELIPTAKAFQLMTLLRGLGVEELSKPELTGEWEYKLAQMEHGQLSRDAFMREIAAMTEHIVKKAKEYDRDTVPGDYATLSTPCPNCGGVVKENYRRYTCTGADGASDGCGFSFGKTPAGRTFESTEVEQFLRDKKIGPLDGFRSKAGWPFTAEIVLKYSEDDKNWKLEFDFGDDRKAEETGELVDFGDAEPL
;
A
#
# COMPACT_ATOMS: atom_id res chain seq x y z
N GLU A 1 19.87 13.84 16.64
CA GLU A 1 20.22 12.86 15.59
C GLU A 1 18.97 12.51 14.81
N LEU A 2 19.03 12.53 13.46
CA LEU A 2 17.92 12.14 12.60
C LEU A 2 18.03 10.64 12.32
N ILE A 3 16.97 9.89 12.69
CA ILE A 3 16.89 8.44 12.45
C ILE A 3 15.86 8.20 11.34
N PRO A 4 16.22 7.51 10.24
CA PRO A 4 15.28 7.23 9.17
C PRO A 4 14.18 6.28 9.65
N THR A 5 12.94 6.56 9.25
CA THR A 5 11.82 5.64 9.48
C THR A 5 11.90 4.43 8.54
N ALA A 6 11.19 3.35 8.86
CA ALA A 6 11.07 2.20 7.96
C ALA A 6 10.54 2.60 6.56
N LYS A 7 9.58 3.55 6.50
CA LYS A 7 9.09 4.10 5.21
C LYS A 7 10.17 4.83 4.43
N ALA A 8 11.01 5.62 5.09
CA ALA A 8 12.12 6.32 4.43
C ALA A 8 13.12 5.32 3.85
N PHE A 9 13.47 4.29 4.60
CA PHE A 9 14.36 3.22 4.14
C PHE A 9 13.77 2.47 2.94
N GLN A 10 12.49 2.11 2.98
CA GLN A 10 11.77 1.46 1.87
C GLN A 10 11.75 2.34 0.63
N LEU A 11 11.48 3.66 0.77
CA LEU A 11 11.49 4.60 -0.34
C LEU A 11 12.87 4.65 -1.00
N MET A 12 13.93 4.81 -0.22
CA MET A 12 15.30 4.88 -0.76
C MET A 12 15.69 3.59 -1.48
N THR A 13 15.29 2.45 -0.93
CA THR A 13 15.54 1.15 -1.56
C THR A 13 14.77 1.00 -2.86
N LEU A 14 13.52 1.46 -2.90
CA LEU A 14 12.71 1.49 -4.12
C LEU A 14 13.34 2.37 -5.20
N LEU A 15 13.74 3.59 -4.88
CA LEU A 15 14.37 4.51 -5.84
C LEU A 15 15.65 3.92 -6.44
N ARG A 16 16.47 3.24 -5.64
CA ARG A 16 17.63 2.49 -6.12
C ARG A 16 17.23 1.32 -7.03
N GLY A 17 16.22 0.56 -6.62
CA GLY A 17 15.70 -0.57 -7.40
C GLY A 17 15.13 -0.16 -8.76
N LEU A 18 14.50 1.01 -8.82
CA LEU A 18 13.99 1.62 -10.05
C LEU A 18 15.10 2.16 -10.95
N GLY A 19 16.30 2.36 -10.43
CA GLY A 19 17.39 3.02 -11.14
C GLY A 19 17.13 4.50 -11.40
N VAL A 20 16.46 5.18 -10.46
CA VAL A 20 16.19 6.63 -10.45
C VAL A 20 16.90 7.29 -9.27
N GLU A 21 18.17 6.97 -9.12
CA GLU A 21 19.00 7.44 -8.01
C GLU A 21 19.11 8.96 -7.94
N GLU A 22 18.94 9.65 -9.07
CA GLU A 22 18.94 11.10 -9.16
C GLU A 22 17.96 11.77 -8.17
N LEU A 23 16.81 11.13 -7.89
CA LEU A 23 15.84 11.63 -6.91
C LEU A 23 16.31 11.54 -5.44
N SER A 24 17.40 10.82 -5.20
CA SER A 24 17.96 10.63 -3.86
C SER A 24 19.32 11.31 -3.67
N LYS A 25 19.81 12.00 -4.70
CA LYS A 25 21.11 12.67 -4.69
C LYS A 25 20.95 14.18 -4.54
N PRO A 26 21.76 14.82 -3.70
CA PRO A 26 21.69 16.28 -3.51
C PRO A 26 22.09 17.07 -4.77
N GLU A 27 22.81 16.45 -5.70
CA GLU A 27 23.29 17.07 -6.94
C GLU A 27 22.13 17.57 -7.79
N LEU A 28 21.00 16.85 -7.85
CA LEU A 28 19.82 17.28 -8.61
C LEU A 28 19.30 18.64 -8.10
N THR A 29 19.22 18.82 -6.79
CA THR A 29 18.77 20.07 -6.18
C THR A 29 19.73 21.21 -6.53
N GLY A 30 21.03 21.00 -6.39
CA GLY A 30 22.05 21.99 -6.71
C GLY A 30 22.04 22.37 -8.20
N GLU A 31 21.86 21.40 -9.10
CA GLU A 31 21.75 21.66 -10.54
C GLU A 31 20.50 22.49 -10.87
N TRP A 32 19.37 22.20 -10.25
CA TRP A 32 18.14 22.96 -10.45
C TRP A 32 18.24 24.38 -9.92
N GLU A 33 18.81 24.58 -8.74
CA GLU A 33 19.05 25.90 -8.19
C GLU A 33 19.98 26.74 -9.11
N TYR A 34 21.03 26.12 -9.63
CA TYR A 34 21.92 26.77 -10.61
C TYR A 34 21.17 27.17 -11.89
N LYS A 35 20.35 26.28 -12.46
CA LYS A 35 19.53 26.57 -13.64
C LYS A 35 18.49 27.66 -13.39
N LEU A 36 17.87 27.69 -12.21
CA LEU A 36 16.95 28.74 -11.81
C LEU A 36 17.67 30.12 -11.75
N ALA A 37 18.88 30.18 -11.19
CA ALA A 37 19.68 31.38 -11.20
C ALA A 37 20.05 31.80 -12.62
N GLN A 38 20.37 30.87 -13.52
CA GLN A 38 20.59 31.19 -14.94
C GLN A 38 19.35 31.77 -15.62
N MET A 39 18.15 31.27 -15.26
CA MET A 39 16.88 31.82 -15.77
C MET A 39 16.66 33.26 -15.27
N GLU A 40 16.94 33.53 -14.00
CA GLU A 40 16.85 34.87 -13.42
C GLU A 40 17.74 35.87 -14.17
N HIS A 41 18.92 35.44 -14.60
CA HIS A 41 19.86 36.25 -15.37
C HIS A 41 19.63 36.23 -16.91
N GLY A 42 18.54 35.59 -17.38
CA GLY A 42 18.20 35.51 -18.80
C GLY A 42 19.11 34.59 -19.63
N GLN A 43 19.96 33.78 -19.01
CA GLN A 43 20.90 32.87 -19.67
C GLN A 43 20.26 31.53 -20.06
N LEU A 44 19.15 31.15 -19.41
CA LEU A 44 18.37 29.96 -19.70
C LEU A 44 16.89 30.33 -19.84
N SER A 45 16.22 29.80 -20.88
CA SER A 45 14.79 30.04 -21.03
C SER A 45 13.97 29.07 -20.15
N ARG A 46 12.82 29.55 -19.65
CA ARG A 46 11.86 28.73 -18.92
C ARG A 46 11.46 27.47 -19.71
N ASP A 47 11.23 27.61 -21.01
CA ASP A 47 10.81 26.51 -21.86
C ASP A 47 11.89 25.45 -22.02
N ALA A 48 13.17 25.83 -22.04
CA ALA A 48 14.26 24.86 -22.05
C ALA A 48 14.33 24.08 -20.74
N PHE A 49 14.25 24.78 -19.61
CA PHE A 49 14.22 24.15 -18.28
C PHE A 49 13.05 23.21 -18.10
N MET A 50 11.82 23.61 -18.50
CA MET A 50 10.63 22.79 -18.39
C MET A 50 10.66 21.54 -19.29
N ARG A 51 11.31 21.61 -20.45
CA ARG A 51 11.54 20.42 -21.29
C ARG A 51 12.44 19.39 -20.61
N GLU A 52 13.47 19.83 -19.92
CA GLU A 52 14.35 18.92 -19.17
C GLU A 52 13.60 18.23 -18.02
N ILE A 53 12.79 19.00 -17.26
CA ILE A 53 11.94 18.44 -16.20
C ILE A 53 10.94 17.42 -16.78
N ALA A 54 10.29 17.74 -17.90
CA ALA A 54 9.36 16.85 -18.54
C ALA A 54 10.03 15.54 -18.99
N ALA A 55 11.21 15.63 -19.61
CA ALA A 55 11.98 14.45 -20.04
C ALA A 55 12.42 13.58 -18.85
N MET A 56 12.87 14.19 -17.75
CA MET A 56 13.21 13.46 -16.52
C MET A 56 11.98 12.79 -15.92
N THR A 57 10.84 13.49 -15.86
CA THR A 57 9.59 12.93 -15.35
C THR A 57 9.12 11.75 -16.18
N GLU A 58 9.19 11.86 -17.52
CA GLU A 58 8.85 10.76 -18.44
C GLU A 58 9.75 9.54 -18.21
N HIS A 59 11.06 9.78 -18.04
CA HIS A 59 12.01 8.71 -17.71
C HIS A 59 11.66 7.98 -16.41
N ILE A 60 11.36 8.72 -15.33
CA ILE A 60 10.99 8.16 -14.03
C ILE A 60 9.69 7.36 -14.15
N VAL A 61 8.66 7.90 -14.82
CA VAL A 61 7.38 7.21 -15.01
C VAL A 61 7.56 5.93 -15.82
N LYS A 62 8.40 5.95 -16.88
CA LYS A 62 8.71 4.77 -17.67
C LYS A 62 9.38 3.70 -16.81
N LYS A 63 10.43 4.06 -16.05
CA LYS A 63 11.10 3.16 -15.12
C LYS A 63 10.15 2.55 -14.09
N ALA A 64 9.24 3.37 -13.53
CA ALA A 64 8.26 2.90 -12.56
C ALA A 64 7.24 1.93 -13.18
N LYS A 65 6.83 2.15 -14.43
CA LYS A 65 5.92 1.23 -15.15
C LYS A 65 6.58 -0.08 -15.54
N GLU A 66 7.86 -0.05 -15.91
CA GLU A 66 8.63 -1.22 -16.30
C GLU A 66 9.16 -2.02 -15.09
N TYR A 67 8.97 -1.50 -13.87
CA TYR A 67 9.42 -2.16 -12.66
C TYR A 67 8.50 -3.32 -12.29
N ASP A 68 8.91 -4.51 -12.68
CA ASP A 68 8.16 -5.78 -12.51
C ASP A 68 8.64 -6.61 -11.31
N ARG A 69 9.29 -5.99 -10.33
CA ARG A 69 9.75 -6.72 -9.14
C ARG A 69 8.77 -6.50 -7.99
N ASP A 70 8.07 -7.55 -7.58
CA ASP A 70 7.23 -7.57 -6.38
C ASP A 70 8.04 -7.43 -5.08
N THR A 71 9.35 -7.50 -5.17
CA THR A 71 10.26 -7.45 -4.02
C THR A 71 11.08 -6.17 -4.02
N VAL A 72 10.59 -5.15 -3.35
CA VAL A 72 11.46 -4.08 -2.85
C VAL A 72 12.27 -4.67 -1.71
N PRO A 73 13.61 -4.70 -1.79
CA PRO A 73 14.43 -5.18 -0.68
C PRO A 73 14.11 -4.36 0.59
N GLY A 74 13.91 -5.02 1.70
CA GLY A 74 13.59 -4.40 2.97
C GLY A 74 13.63 -5.43 4.09
N ASP A 75 13.65 -4.95 5.32
CA ASP A 75 13.50 -5.80 6.49
C ASP A 75 12.01 -6.07 6.70
N TYR A 76 11.57 -7.19 6.14
CA TYR A 76 10.18 -7.60 6.18
C TYR A 76 9.95 -8.67 7.24
N ALA A 77 8.84 -8.54 7.96
CA ALA A 77 8.49 -9.47 9.02
C ALA A 77 8.18 -10.87 8.47
N THR A 78 8.66 -11.87 9.18
CA THR A 78 8.15 -13.23 9.09
C THR A 78 7.14 -13.41 10.22
N LEU A 79 5.89 -13.72 9.89
CA LEU A 79 4.84 -13.85 10.87
C LEU A 79 4.99 -15.14 11.67
N SER A 80 4.62 -15.08 12.95
CA SER A 80 4.62 -16.24 13.84
C SER A 80 3.37 -17.12 13.65
N THR A 81 2.26 -16.51 13.20
CA THR A 81 1.02 -17.21 12.92
C THR A 81 1.10 -17.93 11.58
N PRO A 82 0.84 -19.24 11.52
CA PRO A 82 0.91 -20.01 10.29
C PRO A 82 -0.18 -19.62 9.29
N CYS A 83 0.06 -19.93 8.03
CA CYS A 83 -0.89 -19.72 6.94
C CYS A 83 -2.22 -20.44 7.22
N PRO A 84 -3.37 -19.78 7.16
CA PRO A 84 -4.68 -20.39 7.45
C PRO A 84 -5.10 -21.44 6.41
N ASN A 85 -4.44 -21.46 5.23
CA ASN A 85 -4.76 -22.38 4.15
C ASN A 85 -3.93 -23.68 4.19
N CYS A 86 -2.63 -23.59 4.45
CA CYS A 86 -1.74 -24.75 4.38
C CYS A 86 -0.85 -24.96 5.61
N GLY A 87 -0.92 -24.06 6.60
CA GLY A 87 -0.06 -24.12 7.79
C GLY A 87 1.39 -23.66 7.55
N GLY A 88 1.73 -23.22 6.35
CA GLY A 88 3.08 -22.74 6.01
C GLY A 88 3.41 -21.36 6.56
N VAL A 89 4.62 -20.90 6.30
CA VAL A 89 5.12 -19.59 6.76
C VAL A 89 4.48 -18.47 5.97
N VAL A 90 4.04 -17.41 6.64
CA VAL A 90 3.58 -16.17 6.02
C VAL A 90 4.64 -15.10 6.19
N LYS A 91 5.07 -14.51 5.10
CA LYS A 91 6.04 -13.40 5.09
C LYS A 91 5.39 -12.13 4.58
N GLU A 92 5.83 -11.05 5.16
CA GLU A 92 5.57 -9.71 4.67
C GLU A 92 6.42 -9.44 3.43
N ASN A 93 5.87 -8.75 2.45
CA ASN A 93 6.62 -8.11 1.38
C ASN A 93 6.20 -6.63 1.26
N TYR A 94 6.66 -5.94 0.25
CA TYR A 94 6.39 -4.53 0.06
C TYR A 94 4.88 -4.18 0.07
N ARG A 95 4.03 -5.02 -0.55
CA ARG A 95 2.60 -4.75 -0.73
C ARG A 95 1.67 -5.68 0.02
N ARG A 96 2.13 -6.87 0.32
CA ARG A 96 1.28 -7.98 0.75
C ARG A 96 1.91 -8.78 1.87
N TYR A 97 1.08 -9.53 2.55
CA TYR A 97 1.47 -10.71 3.32
C TYR A 97 1.21 -11.93 2.44
N THR A 98 2.19 -12.81 2.28
CA THR A 98 2.12 -13.93 1.33
C THR A 98 2.64 -15.20 1.98
N CYS A 99 1.94 -16.30 1.75
CA CYS A 99 2.42 -17.62 2.16
C CYS A 99 3.62 -18.02 1.28
N THR A 100 4.69 -18.46 1.92
CA THR A 100 5.94 -18.89 1.27
C THR A 100 6.21 -20.40 1.43
N GLY A 101 5.16 -21.18 1.77
CA GLY A 101 5.31 -22.61 1.96
C GLY A 101 5.77 -23.03 3.35
N ALA A 102 5.97 -24.32 3.56
CA ALA A 102 6.33 -24.88 4.85
C ALA A 102 7.76 -24.53 5.29
N ASP A 103 8.67 -24.38 4.34
CA ASP A 103 10.08 -24.03 4.54
C ASP A 103 10.33 -22.51 4.50
N GLY A 104 9.32 -21.71 4.12
CA GLY A 104 9.43 -20.26 4.01
C GLY A 104 10.33 -19.79 2.85
N ALA A 105 10.74 -20.65 1.94
CA ALA A 105 11.68 -20.37 0.86
C ALA A 105 11.08 -20.59 -0.54
N SER A 106 9.96 -21.29 -0.63
CA SER A 106 9.33 -21.68 -1.90
C SER A 106 8.02 -20.95 -2.17
N ASP A 107 7.44 -21.19 -3.32
CA ASP A 107 6.09 -20.77 -3.65
C ASP A 107 5.08 -21.46 -2.73
N GLY A 108 4.33 -20.66 -1.99
CA GLY A 108 3.34 -21.14 -1.04
C GLY A 108 2.04 -21.59 -1.72
N CYS A 109 1.00 -21.73 -0.93
CA CYS A 109 -0.33 -22.19 -1.39
C CYS A 109 -1.13 -21.12 -2.15
N GLY A 110 -0.54 -19.98 -2.50
CA GLY A 110 -1.22 -18.85 -3.12
C GLY A 110 -1.99 -17.94 -2.15
N PHE A 111 -2.02 -18.25 -0.86
CA PHE A 111 -2.62 -17.36 0.13
C PHE A 111 -1.86 -16.04 0.22
N SER A 112 -2.58 -14.95 0.04
CA SER A 112 -2.00 -13.61 0.23
C SER A 112 -3.08 -12.55 0.41
N PHE A 113 -2.76 -11.46 1.12
CA PHE A 113 -3.63 -10.29 1.27
C PHE A 113 -2.82 -9.00 1.36
N GLY A 114 -3.46 -7.88 1.01
CA GLY A 114 -2.80 -6.56 0.98
C GLY A 114 -2.49 -6.02 2.37
N LYS A 115 -1.40 -5.27 2.50
CA LYS A 115 -1.01 -4.59 3.75
C LYS A 115 -1.89 -3.39 4.07
N THR A 116 -2.52 -2.80 3.05
CA THR A 116 -3.30 -1.56 3.15
C THR A 116 -4.70 -1.74 2.58
N PRO A 117 -5.54 -2.61 3.16
CA PRO A 117 -6.91 -2.75 2.71
C PRO A 117 -7.67 -1.43 2.89
N ALA A 118 -8.38 -0.98 1.85
CA ALA A 118 -9.12 0.28 1.85
C ALA A 118 -8.35 1.49 2.42
N GLY A 119 -7.03 1.57 2.15
CA GLY A 119 -6.16 2.68 2.55
C GLY A 119 -5.64 2.65 3.99
N ARG A 120 -6.09 1.74 4.83
CA ARG A 120 -5.59 1.55 6.19
C ARG A 120 -4.45 0.52 6.21
N THR A 121 -3.31 0.91 6.77
CA THR A 121 -2.17 -0.02 6.97
C THR A 121 -2.39 -0.82 8.25
N PHE A 122 -2.23 -2.14 8.17
CA PHE A 122 -2.22 -3.01 9.33
C PHE A 122 -0.95 -2.83 10.17
N GLU A 123 -1.12 -2.93 11.48
CA GLU A 123 0.00 -3.15 12.40
C GLU A 123 0.35 -4.64 12.48
N SER A 124 1.60 -4.98 12.80
CA SER A 124 2.04 -6.38 12.84
C SER A 124 1.24 -7.23 13.83
N THR A 125 0.87 -6.66 14.98
CA THR A 125 0.05 -7.32 15.99
C THR A 125 -1.37 -7.60 15.50
N GLU A 126 -1.94 -6.70 14.73
CA GLU A 126 -3.26 -6.86 14.12
C GLU A 126 -3.24 -7.99 13.08
N VAL A 127 -2.18 -8.08 12.29
CA VAL A 127 -2.01 -9.14 11.29
C VAL A 127 -1.91 -10.51 11.96
N GLU A 128 -1.13 -10.63 13.01
CA GLU A 128 -1.00 -11.89 13.77
C GLU A 128 -2.34 -12.32 14.37
N GLN A 129 -3.08 -11.38 14.96
CA GLN A 129 -4.42 -11.64 15.47
C GLN A 129 -5.38 -12.05 14.37
N PHE A 130 -5.39 -11.31 13.24
CA PHE A 130 -6.27 -11.58 12.10
C PHE A 130 -6.06 -12.98 11.52
N LEU A 131 -4.81 -13.41 11.37
CA LEU A 131 -4.51 -14.75 10.86
C LEU A 131 -4.92 -15.85 11.83
N ARG A 132 -4.70 -15.63 13.14
CA ARG A 132 -5.03 -16.59 14.18
C ARG A 132 -6.53 -16.75 14.36
N ASP A 133 -7.24 -15.63 14.49
CA ASP A 133 -8.66 -15.60 14.85
C ASP A 133 -9.57 -15.58 13.60
N LYS A 134 -8.98 -15.42 12.39
CA LYS A 134 -9.66 -15.27 11.11
C LYS A 134 -10.63 -14.09 11.05
N LYS A 135 -10.55 -13.20 12.01
CA LYS A 135 -11.38 -12.03 12.19
C LYS A 135 -10.66 -11.01 13.06
N ILE A 136 -10.80 -9.73 12.73
CA ILE A 136 -10.34 -8.64 13.57
C ILE A 136 -11.27 -7.44 13.40
N GLY A 137 -11.45 -6.68 14.46
CA GLY A 137 -12.20 -5.41 14.44
C GLY A 137 -13.29 -5.35 15.52
N PRO A 138 -14.16 -4.31 15.46
CA PRO A 138 -14.18 -3.28 14.42
C PRO A 138 -12.94 -2.39 14.42
N LEU A 139 -12.41 -2.06 13.23
CA LEU A 139 -11.25 -1.20 13.02
C LEU A 139 -11.63 0.07 12.29
N ASP A 140 -11.04 1.20 12.72
CA ASP A 140 -11.21 2.51 12.11
C ASP A 140 -10.16 2.78 11.03
N GLY A 141 -10.34 3.89 10.30
CA GLY A 141 -9.32 4.42 9.39
C GLY A 141 -9.37 3.88 7.98
N PHE A 142 -10.37 3.06 7.64
CA PHE A 142 -10.63 2.67 6.27
C PHE A 142 -11.22 3.83 5.47
N ARG A 143 -11.02 3.79 4.16
CA ARG A 143 -11.60 4.76 3.21
C ARG A 143 -12.26 4.02 2.06
N SER A 144 -13.48 4.42 1.73
CA SER A 144 -14.20 3.93 0.56
C SER A 144 -13.53 4.39 -0.74
N LYS A 145 -13.95 3.88 -1.90
CA LYS A 145 -13.48 4.34 -3.20
C LYS A 145 -13.74 5.84 -3.45
N ALA A 146 -14.78 6.40 -2.80
CA ALA A 146 -15.09 7.83 -2.83
C ALA A 146 -14.31 8.67 -1.79
N GLY A 147 -13.43 8.03 -0.98
CA GLY A 147 -12.62 8.69 0.03
C GLY A 147 -13.27 8.85 1.40
N TRP A 148 -14.53 8.44 1.58
CA TRP A 148 -15.24 8.52 2.85
C TRP A 148 -14.66 7.58 3.89
N PRO A 149 -14.45 8.02 5.13
CA PRO A 149 -13.99 7.16 6.20
C PRO A 149 -15.09 6.17 6.61
N PHE A 150 -14.69 4.95 6.98
CA PHE A 150 -15.60 3.96 7.53
C PHE A 150 -14.89 3.05 8.53
N THR A 151 -15.69 2.39 9.35
CA THR A 151 -15.29 1.37 10.33
C THR A 151 -15.87 0.03 9.88
N ALA A 152 -15.08 -1.04 9.97
CA ALA A 152 -15.56 -2.38 9.65
C ALA A 152 -14.77 -3.45 10.42
N GLU A 153 -15.37 -4.61 10.57
CA GLU A 153 -14.62 -5.83 10.87
C GLU A 153 -14.02 -6.39 9.58
N ILE A 154 -12.88 -7.07 9.72
CA ILE A 154 -12.26 -7.79 8.62
C ILE A 154 -12.29 -9.27 8.97
N VAL A 155 -12.70 -10.07 8.01
CA VAL A 155 -12.83 -11.51 8.16
C VAL A 155 -12.07 -12.24 7.05
N LEU A 156 -11.54 -13.42 7.36
CA LEU A 156 -11.09 -14.36 6.35
C LEU A 156 -12.27 -15.27 6.01
N LYS A 157 -12.68 -15.24 4.73
CA LYS A 157 -13.67 -16.20 4.19
C LYS A 157 -13.01 -17.16 3.23
N TYR A 158 -13.39 -18.42 3.32
CA TYR A 158 -12.91 -19.43 2.39
C TYR A 158 -13.71 -19.35 1.09
N SER A 159 -12.98 -19.22 -0.04
CA SER A 159 -13.54 -19.26 -1.40
C SER A 159 -13.38 -20.67 -1.95
N GLU A 160 -14.48 -21.37 -2.23
CA GLU A 160 -14.45 -22.70 -2.83
C GLU A 160 -13.89 -22.68 -4.26
N ASP A 161 -14.14 -21.59 -5.01
CA ASP A 161 -13.68 -21.42 -6.38
C ASP A 161 -12.15 -21.32 -6.44
N ASP A 162 -11.55 -20.55 -5.53
CA ASP A 162 -10.11 -20.33 -5.48
C ASP A 162 -9.39 -21.37 -4.59
N LYS A 163 -10.14 -22.16 -3.85
CA LYS A 163 -9.64 -23.09 -2.82
C LYS A 163 -8.69 -22.41 -1.84
N ASN A 164 -9.03 -21.19 -1.44
CA ASN A 164 -8.18 -20.34 -0.64
C ASN A 164 -8.99 -19.36 0.22
N TRP A 165 -8.37 -18.83 1.27
CA TRP A 165 -8.94 -17.81 2.12
C TRP A 165 -8.74 -16.42 1.50
N LYS A 166 -9.79 -15.59 1.59
CA LYS A 166 -9.78 -14.19 1.15
C LYS A 166 -10.13 -13.25 2.29
N LEU A 167 -9.53 -12.07 2.28
CA LEU A 167 -9.90 -10.98 3.16
C LEU A 167 -11.17 -10.33 2.64
N GLU A 168 -12.19 -10.22 3.49
CA GLU A 168 -13.43 -9.48 3.23
C GLU A 168 -13.75 -8.52 4.36
N PHE A 169 -14.50 -7.47 4.04
CA PHE A 169 -15.04 -6.54 5.01
C PHE A 169 -16.40 -7.03 5.50
N ASP A 170 -16.58 -7.04 6.82
CA ASP A 170 -17.86 -7.30 7.46
C ASP A 170 -18.35 -6.00 8.12
N PHE A 171 -19.47 -5.52 7.67
CA PHE A 171 -20.07 -4.26 8.13
C PHE A 171 -21.15 -4.48 9.20
N GLY A 172 -21.32 -5.71 9.67
CA GLY A 172 -22.39 -6.09 10.60
C GLY A 172 -23.79 -6.11 9.96
N ASP A 173 -24.80 -6.23 10.80
CA ASP A 173 -26.19 -6.35 10.33
C ASP A 173 -26.77 -5.03 9.78
N ASP A 174 -26.17 -3.89 10.08
CA ASP A 174 -26.68 -2.58 9.68
C ASP A 174 -26.73 -2.35 8.16
N ARG A 175 -25.91 -3.07 7.38
CA ARG A 175 -25.94 -2.99 5.91
C ARG A 175 -26.83 -3.98 5.21
N LYS A 176 -27.29 -5.02 5.88
CA LYS A 176 -28.29 -5.91 5.30
C LYS A 176 -29.64 -5.22 5.12
N ALA A 177 -29.90 -4.17 5.91
CA ALA A 177 -31.10 -3.34 5.78
C ALA A 177 -31.07 -2.47 4.49
N GLU A 178 -29.91 -1.99 4.06
CA GLU A 178 -29.78 -1.19 2.82
C GLU A 178 -29.91 -2.03 1.54
N GLU A 179 -29.46 -3.29 1.56
CA GLU A 179 -29.65 -4.21 0.41
C GLU A 179 -31.09 -4.72 0.27
N THR A 180 -31.89 -4.71 1.34
CA THR A 180 -33.31 -5.11 1.30
C THR A 180 -34.26 -3.99 0.89
N GLY A 181 -33.75 -2.78 0.62
CA GLY A 181 -34.56 -1.68 0.09
C GLY A 181 -35.52 -1.03 1.12
N GLU A 182 -35.37 -1.29 2.42
CA GLU A 182 -36.03 -0.52 3.44
C GLU A 182 -35.34 0.84 3.59
N LEU A 183 -36.01 1.86 3.07
CA LEU A 183 -35.61 3.27 3.23
C LEU A 183 -35.54 3.58 4.74
N VAL A 184 -34.33 3.89 5.24
CA VAL A 184 -34.18 4.48 6.57
C VAL A 184 -34.83 5.88 6.50
N ASP A 185 -35.93 6.06 7.20
CA ASP A 185 -36.59 7.33 7.38
C ASP A 185 -35.68 8.26 8.20
N PHE A 186 -35.01 9.16 7.52
CA PHE A 186 -34.30 10.27 8.14
C PHE A 186 -35.34 11.31 8.57
N GLY A 187 -36.03 11.01 9.68
CA GLY A 187 -37.01 11.94 10.27
C GLY A 187 -36.48 13.36 10.27
N ASP A 188 -37.34 14.27 9.79
CA ASP A 188 -37.26 15.74 9.71
C ASP A 188 -36.07 16.41 10.40
N ALA A 189 -34.95 16.52 9.71
CA ALA A 189 -33.88 17.44 10.05
C ALA A 189 -34.15 18.77 9.31
N GLU A 190 -34.54 19.78 10.05
CA GLU A 190 -34.66 21.15 9.52
C GLU A 190 -33.30 21.62 8.95
N PRO A 191 -33.28 22.29 7.79
CA PRO A 191 -32.07 22.86 7.24
C PRO A 191 -31.59 24.06 8.04
N LEU A 192 -30.30 24.07 8.40
CA LEU A 192 -29.58 25.23 8.92
C LEU A 192 -29.31 26.25 7.82
#